data_43e1107aa7d89b198f6d437bbd624313
#
_entry.id   43e1107aa7d89b198f6d437bbd624313
#
_cell.length_a   1.000
_cell.length_b   1.000
_cell.length_c   1.000
_cell.angle_alpha   90.00
_cell.angle_beta   90.00
_cell.angle_gamma   90.00
#
_symmetry.space_group_name_H-M   'P 1'
#
loop_
_entity.id
_entity.type
_entity.pdbx_description
1 polymer ?
#
loop_
_entity_poly.entity_id
_entity_poly.type
_entity_poly.pdbx_seq_one_letter_code
_entity_poly.pdbx_strand_id
1 'polypeptide(L)'
;MSEKNKDLYPDLGLPDIIKILHDKDRKRLDFEDFSACTVEIISNLSYKNDGDSYHNFDIYYGNSKYKPLPTIIIVHGGGLVYGTKELDKNIGIYFAQNGFNVVNINYGLLPDVTFSDQVKDVADAFAYIYQNSPKLKLNRDKIFILSDSAGSLLSLAAYALMKDSNIRNVFGINALDFDVSAMAHISPMTGLVKSGSLSLINEPARRNLSKEQVLFTDNILKALANTVLPPSIIITSEEDFIRDQALCLRNFLDSKNIENKFLDFKKNNSYPLGHGFVISHPKLYESGLVLDEIIDFFKNIKKR
;
A
#
# COMPACT_ATOMS: atom_id res chain seq x y z
N MET A 1 3.68 31.22 10.42
CA MET A 1 2.58 30.32 10.00
C MET A 1 2.97 29.83 8.63
N SER A 2 3.41 28.58 8.54
CA SER A 2 3.96 27.99 7.31
C SER A 2 2.84 27.75 6.29
N GLU A 3 3.11 27.99 5.01
CA GLU A 3 2.28 27.68 3.83
C GLU A 3 1.96 26.18 3.65
N LYS A 4 1.95 25.42 4.73
CA LYS A 4 1.91 23.97 4.80
C LYS A 4 0.49 23.39 4.78
N ASN A 5 -0.41 23.81 3.94
CA ASN A 5 -1.60 23.05 3.56
C ASN A 5 -2.46 23.89 2.62
N LYS A 6 -1.91 24.17 1.44
CA LYS A 6 -2.76 24.63 0.36
C LYS A 6 -3.72 23.51 0.05
N ASP A 7 -5.01 23.73 0.26
CA ASP A 7 -6.02 22.76 -0.13
C ASP A 7 -5.87 22.48 -1.63
N LEU A 8 -5.71 21.22 -1.99
CA LEU A 8 -5.47 20.81 -3.38
C LEU A 8 -6.70 21.05 -4.27
N TYR A 9 -7.90 21.05 -3.66
CA TYR A 9 -9.18 21.09 -4.37
C TYR A 9 -10.25 21.86 -3.56
N PRO A 10 -10.05 23.14 -3.26
CA PRO A 10 -10.80 23.87 -2.22
C PRO A 10 -12.31 23.98 -2.45
N ASP A 11 -12.76 23.92 -3.70
CA ASP A 11 -14.15 24.16 -4.08
C ASP A 11 -14.85 22.91 -4.66
N LEU A 12 -14.22 21.73 -4.55
CA LEU A 12 -14.71 20.50 -5.17
C LEU A 12 -15.30 19.53 -4.15
N GLY A 13 -16.36 18.84 -4.54
CA GLY A 13 -16.90 17.70 -3.82
C GLY A 13 -16.06 16.43 -4.04
N LEU A 14 -16.24 15.42 -3.17
CA LEU A 14 -15.51 14.15 -3.27
C LEU A 14 -15.66 13.46 -4.65
N PRO A 15 -16.86 13.42 -5.30
CA PRO A 15 -16.98 12.82 -6.63
C PRO A 15 -16.15 13.52 -7.71
N ASP A 16 -16.03 14.86 -7.62
CA ASP A 16 -15.24 15.64 -8.59
C ASP A 16 -13.75 15.37 -8.41
N ILE A 17 -13.28 15.26 -7.16
CA ILE A 17 -11.90 14.92 -6.83
C ILE A 17 -11.57 13.51 -7.38
N ILE A 18 -12.42 12.53 -7.12
CA ILE A 18 -12.26 11.16 -7.63
C ILE A 18 -12.16 11.17 -9.17
N LYS A 19 -13.04 11.91 -9.85
CA LYS A 19 -13.01 12.03 -11.30
C LYS A 19 -11.72 12.65 -11.82
N ILE A 20 -11.21 13.70 -11.16
CA ILE A 20 -9.94 14.34 -11.54
C ILE A 20 -8.79 13.36 -11.41
N LEU A 21 -8.74 12.58 -10.32
CA LEU A 21 -7.72 11.57 -10.10
C LEU A 21 -7.79 10.48 -11.17
N HIS A 22 -8.99 9.97 -11.48
CA HIS A 22 -9.19 9.00 -12.55
C HIS A 22 -8.70 9.51 -13.92
N ASP A 23 -9.07 10.74 -14.27
CA ASP A 23 -8.69 11.31 -15.57
C ASP A 23 -7.18 11.55 -15.68
N LYS A 24 -6.54 11.91 -14.57
CA LYS A 24 -5.08 12.10 -14.49
C LYS A 24 -4.34 10.78 -14.67
N ASP A 25 -4.74 9.74 -13.93
CA ASP A 25 -4.05 8.46 -13.96
C ASP A 25 -4.35 7.69 -15.25
N ARG A 26 -5.57 7.78 -15.79
CA ARG A 26 -5.87 7.22 -17.11
C ARG A 26 -4.92 7.78 -18.16
N LYS A 27 -4.73 9.11 -18.22
CA LYS A 27 -3.79 9.73 -19.14
C LYS A 27 -2.36 9.21 -18.94
N ARG A 28 -1.93 9.05 -17.68
CA ARG A 28 -0.62 8.49 -17.36
C ARG A 28 -0.48 7.06 -17.87
N LEU A 29 -1.44 6.19 -17.59
CA LEU A 29 -1.44 4.78 -17.98
C LEU A 29 -1.50 4.61 -19.51
N ASP A 30 -2.23 5.48 -20.23
CA ASP A 30 -2.28 5.47 -21.70
C ASP A 30 -0.91 5.78 -22.36
N PHE A 31 0.00 6.46 -21.64
CA PHE A 31 1.37 6.73 -22.09
C PHE A 31 2.39 5.69 -21.63
N GLU A 32 1.98 4.72 -20.83
CA GLU A 32 2.87 3.67 -20.35
C GLU A 32 2.97 2.54 -21.39
N ASP A 33 4.17 2.32 -21.92
CA ASP A 33 4.45 1.26 -22.87
C ASP A 33 5.06 0.05 -22.16
N PHE A 34 4.32 -1.05 -22.16
CA PHE A 34 4.75 -2.33 -21.61
C PHE A 34 5.16 -3.35 -22.69
N SER A 35 5.26 -2.94 -23.96
CA SER A 35 5.57 -3.84 -25.08
C SER A 35 6.94 -4.52 -24.96
N ALA A 36 7.90 -3.86 -24.32
CA ALA A 36 9.22 -4.41 -24.02
C ALA A 36 9.29 -5.24 -22.73
N CYS A 37 8.14 -5.46 -22.08
CA CYS A 37 8.09 -6.22 -20.83
C CYS A 37 8.33 -7.71 -21.11
N THR A 38 9.39 -8.28 -20.51
CA THR A 38 9.74 -9.71 -20.61
C THR A 38 9.21 -10.53 -19.43
N VAL A 39 8.41 -9.92 -18.57
CA VAL A 39 7.85 -10.52 -17.36
C VAL A 39 6.58 -11.29 -17.74
N GLU A 40 6.46 -12.53 -17.29
CA GLU A 40 5.20 -13.29 -17.39
C GLU A 40 4.18 -12.67 -16.44
N ILE A 41 3.01 -12.30 -16.97
CA ILE A 41 1.91 -11.69 -16.21
C ILE A 41 0.67 -12.55 -16.31
N ILE A 42 0.09 -12.92 -15.15
CA ILE A 42 -1.25 -13.49 -15.07
C ILE A 42 -2.15 -12.47 -14.43
N SER A 43 -3.13 -11.98 -15.19
CA SER A 43 -4.01 -10.90 -14.75
C SER A 43 -5.39 -11.39 -14.32
N ASN A 44 -6.02 -10.62 -13.42
CA ASN A 44 -7.41 -10.77 -13.00
C ASN A 44 -7.75 -12.14 -12.38
N LEU A 45 -6.82 -12.69 -11.61
CA LEU A 45 -7.13 -13.82 -10.73
C LEU A 45 -8.00 -13.31 -9.57
N SER A 46 -9.00 -14.10 -9.16
CA SER A 46 -9.87 -13.71 -8.04
C SER A 46 -9.47 -14.39 -6.74
N TYR A 47 -9.46 -13.64 -5.64
CA TYR A 47 -9.25 -14.20 -4.31
C TYR A 47 -10.56 -14.53 -3.56
N LYS A 48 -11.75 -14.08 -4.06
CA LYS A 48 -13.06 -14.41 -3.48
C LYS A 48 -13.97 -15.23 -4.40
N ASN A 49 -13.73 -15.24 -5.71
CA ASN A 49 -14.56 -15.93 -6.73
C ASN A 49 -16.05 -15.49 -6.71
N ASP A 50 -16.30 -14.22 -6.46
CA ASP A 50 -17.65 -13.61 -6.40
C ASP A 50 -18.01 -12.79 -7.64
N GLY A 51 -17.07 -12.66 -8.58
CA GLY A 51 -17.25 -11.91 -9.83
C GLY A 51 -16.97 -10.42 -9.68
N ASP A 52 -16.63 -9.92 -8.50
CA ASP A 52 -16.25 -8.54 -8.30
C ASP A 52 -14.80 -8.30 -8.75
N SER A 53 -14.59 -7.33 -9.65
CA SER A 53 -13.26 -6.97 -10.14
C SER A 53 -12.37 -6.34 -9.06
N TYR A 54 -12.96 -5.78 -8.00
CA TYR A 54 -12.22 -5.31 -6.84
C TYR A 54 -11.69 -6.44 -5.94
N HIS A 55 -12.12 -7.69 -6.17
CA HIS A 55 -11.55 -8.87 -5.53
C HIS A 55 -10.57 -9.63 -6.43
N ASN A 56 -9.98 -8.93 -7.39
CA ASN A 56 -9.00 -9.49 -8.32
C ASN A 56 -7.57 -9.04 -7.98
N PHE A 57 -6.60 -9.81 -8.47
CA PHE A 57 -5.18 -9.52 -8.38
C PHE A 57 -4.45 -9.96 -9.64
N ASP A 58 -3.27 -9.39 -9.87
CA ASP A 58 -2.34 -9.80 -10.91
C ASP A 58 -1.09 -10.43 -10.30
N ILE A 59 -0.47 -11.35 -11.01
CA ILE A 59 0.85 -11.89 -10.66
C ILE A 59 1.84 -11.53 -11.76
N TYR A 60 2.97 -10.94 -11.38
CA TYR A 60 4.13 -10.71 -12.22
C TYR A 60 5.24 -11.66 -11.80
N TYR A 61 5.61 -12.62 -12.65
CA TYR A 61 6.62 -13.61 -12.32
C TYR A 61 8.02 -13.14 -12.68
N GLY A 62 8.89 -13.09 -11.68
CA GLY A 62 10.29 -12.81 -11.92
C GLY A 62 11.01 -13.96 -12.62
N ASN A 63 12.05 -13.64 -13.38
CA ASN A 63 12.85 -14.63 -14.08
C ASN A 63 13.75 -15.40 -13.11
N SER A 64 13.39 -16.64 -12.76
CA SER A 64 14.25 -17.56 -12.03
C SER A 64 14.07 -18.99 -12.53
N LYS A 65 15.18 -19.61 -12.92
CA LYS A 65 15.22 -21.01 -13.34
C LYS A 65 15.37 -22.01 -12.17
N TYR A 66 15.78 -21.56 -10.98
CA TYR A 66 16.34 -22.47 -9.99
C TYR A 66 15.79 -22.36 -8.56
N LYS A 67 15.07 -21.28 -8.18
CA LYS A 67 14.53 -21.11 -6.83
C LYS A 67 13.22 -20.33 -6.86
N PRO A 68 12.26 -20.62 -5.97
CA PRO A 68 11.13 -19.73 -5.74
C PRO A 68 11.64 -18.35 -5.32
N LEU A 69 11.32 -17.32 -6.11
CA LEU A 69 11.66 -15.94 -5.79
C LEU A 69 10.86 -15.45 -4.60
N PRO A 70 11.41 -14.54 -3.77
CA PRO A 70 10.63 -13.87 -2.74
C PRO A 70 9.38 -13.22 -3.33
N THR A 71 8.31 -13.17 -2.57
CA THR A 71 7.02 -12.63 -2.99
C THR A 71 6.80 -11.25 -2.41
N ILE A 72 6.46 -10.26 -3.24
CA ILE A 72 5.98 -8.94 -2.81
C ILE A 72 4.47 -8.90 -3.07
N ILE A 73 3.70 -8.49 -2.06
CA ILE A 73 2.29 -8.15 -2.23
C ILE A 73 2.18 -6.63 -2.25
N ILE A 74 1.61 -6.06 -3.32
CA ILE A 74 1.39 -4.63 -3.47
C ILE A 74 -0.06 -4.31 -3.11
N VAL A 75 -0.24 -3.28 -2.27
CA VAL A 75 -1.54 -2.72 -1.87
C VAL A 75 -1.57 -1.25 -2.26
N HIS A 76 -2.33 -0.93 -3.30
CA HIS A 76 -2.38 0.41 -3.89
C HIS A 76 -2.96 1.48 -2.96
N GLY A 77 -2.61 2.73 -3.21
CA GLY A 77 -3.18 3.91 -2.57
C GLY A 77 -4.50 4.37 -3.18
N GLY A 78 -4.79 5.66 -3.04
CA GLY A 78 -5.99 6.30 -3.60
C GLY A 78 -6.98 6.81 -2.55
N GLY A 79 -6.51 7.10 -1.33
CA GLY A 79 -7.33 7.74 -0.28
C GLY A 79 -8.55 6.93 0.14
N LEU A 80 -8.56 5.61 -0.03
CA LEU A 80 -9.68 4.69 0.26
C LEU A 80 -10.85 4.77 -0.73
N VAL A 81 -10.91 5.76 -1.60
CA VAL A 81 -12.06 6.05 -2.49
C VAL A 81 -11.75 5.87 -3.97
N TYR A 82 -10.50 5.60 -4.29
CA TYR A 82 -9.98 5.60 -5.65
C TYR A 82 -8.82 4.59 -5.78
N GLY A 83 -8.49 4.23 -7.01
CA GLY A 83 -7.33 3.41 -7.34
C GLY A 83 -7.68 1.98 -7.72
N THR A 84 -6.75 1.37 -8.40
CA THR A 84 -6.76 -0.04 -8.77
C THR A 84 -5.32 -0.55 -8.89
N LYS A 85 -5.15 -1.86 -8.95
CA LYS A 85 -3.85 -2.52 -9.14
C LYS A 85 -3.09 -2.04 -10.41
N GLU A 86 -3.80 -1.49 -11.40
CA GLU A 86 -3.20 -0.96 -12.62
C GLU A 86 -2.28 0.23 -12.34
N LEU A 87 -2.53 1.00 -11.27
CA LEU A 87 -1.71 2.16 -10.91
C LEU A 87 -0.26 1.78 -10.59
N ASP A 88 -0.06 0.58 -10.00
CA ASP A 88 1.23 0.08 -9.55
C ASP A 88 1.85 -0.94 -10.52
N LYS A 89 1.27 -1.12 -11.71
CA LYS A 89 1.75 -2.10 -12.70
C LYS A 89 3.22 -1.91 -13.04
N ASN A 90 3.67 -0.67 -13.27
CA ASN A 90 5.08 -0.36 -13.54
C ASN A 90 6.01 -0.84 -12.45
N ILE A 91 5.64 -0.57 -11.21
CA ILE A 91 6.40 -0.94 -10.03
C ILE A 91 6.42 -2.47 -9.90
N GLY A 92 5.28 -3.13 -10.10
CA GLY A 92 5.19 -4.58 -10.11
C GLY A 92 6.12 -5.22 -11.13
N ILE A 93 6.16 -4.70 -12.35
CA ILE A 93 7.07 -5.17 -13.41
C ILE A 93 8.52 -4.93 -13.01
N TYR A 94 8.85 -3.74 -12.47
CA TYR A 94 10.19 -3.41 -12.04
C TYR A 94 10.73 -4.40 -10.99
N PHE A 95 9.96 -4.70 -9.96
CA PHE A 95 10.35 -5.69 -8.94
C PHE A 95 10.46 -7.11 -9.52
N ALA A 96 9.57 -7.49 -10.44
CA ALA A 96 9.64 -8.81 -11.08
C ALA A 96 10.91 -8.96 -11.92
N GLN A 97 11.32 -7.92 -12.65
CA GLN A 97 12.58 -7.88 -13.39
C GLN A 97 13.82 -7.95 -12.46
N ASN A 98 13.66 -7.52 -11.20
CA ASN A 98 14.73 -7.48 -10.19
C ASN A 98 14.73 -8.65 -9.20
N GLY A 99 14.05 -9.74 -9.55
CA GLY A 99 14.18 -11.03 -8.83
C GLY A 99 13.15 -11.26 -7.73
N PHE A 100 11.94 -10.75 -7.91
CA PHE A 100 10.79 -11.04 -7.05
C PHE A 100 9.64 -11.62 -7.88
N ASN A 101 8.76 -12.38 -7.23
CA ASN A 101 7.40 -12.54 -7.72
C ASN A 101 6.55 -11.45 -7.09
N VAL A 102 5.66 -10.83 -7.86
CA VAL A 102 4.84 -9.73 -7.36
C VAL A 102 3.37 -10.07 -7.50
N VAL A 103 2.61 -9.86 -6.46
CA VAL A 103 1.14 -9.98 -6.45
C VAL A 103 0.57 -8.60 -6.19
N ASN A 104 -0.14 -8.05 -7.14
CA ASN A 104 -0.71 -6.71 -7.09
C ASN A 104 -2.23 -6.83 -6.94
N ILE A 105 -2.78 -6.41 -5.78
CA ILE A 105 -4.16 -6.67 -5.40
C ILE A 105 -5.07 -5.46 -5.59
N ASN A 106 -6.33 -5.72 -5.90
CA ASN A 106 -7.45 -4.80 -5.71
C ASN A 106 -8.13 -5.06 -4.38
N TYR A 107 -8.92 -4.09 -3.93
CA TYR A 107 -9.83 -4.16 -2.78
C TYR A 107 -11.01 -3.20 -3.01
N GLY A 108 -12.16 -3.44 -2.37
CA GLY A 108 -13.35 -2.58 -2.50
C GLY A 108 -13.09 -1.13 -2.09
N LEU A 109 -13.78 -0.18 -2.72
CA LEU A 109 -13.57 1.26 -2.49
C LEU A 109 -14.76 1.91 -1.81
N LEU A 110 -14.49 2.93 -0.97
CA LEU A 110 -15.54 3.81 -0.43
C LEU A 110 -16.17 4.63 -1.58
N PRO A 111 -17.43 4.98 -1.52
CA PRO A 111 -18.40 4.67 -0.46
C PRO A 111 -19.16 3.36 -0.65
N ASP A 112 -18.84 2.56 -1.68
CA ASP A 112 -19.60 1.35 -2.05
C ASP A 112 -19.46 0.24 -0.99
N VAL A 113 -18.30 0.18 -0.34
CA VAL A 113 -18.03 -0.68 0.82
C VAL A 113 -17.73 0.15 2.06
N THR A 114 -17.54 -0.48 3.23
CA THR A 114 -17.05 0.19 4.44
C THR A 114 -15.54 0.07 4.58
N PHE A 115 -14.91 0.90 5.42
CA PHE A 115 -13.50 0.73 5.77
C PHE A 115 -13.22 -0.66 6.35
N SER A 116 -14.14 -1.18 7.15
CA SER A 116 -14.04 -2.55 7.69
C SER A 116 -14.00 -3.60 6.58
N ASP A 117 -14.78 -3.42 5.52
CA ASP A 117 -14.76 -4.33 4.37
C ASP A 117 -13.45 -4.21 3.59
N GLN A 118 -12.91 -3.00 3.39
CA GLN A 118 -11.60 -2.80 2.77
C GLN A 118 -10.48 -3.54 3.53
N VAL A 119 -10.46 -3.42 4.85
CA VAL A 119 -9.48 -4.12 5.70
C VAL A 119 -9.63 -5.64 5.57
N LYS A 120 -10.88 -6.13 5.52
CA LYS A 120 -11.16 -7.56 5.31
C LYS A 120 -10.73 -8.03 3.94
N ASP A 121 -11.00 -7.25 2.88
CA ASP A 121 -10.58 -7.57 1.52
C ASP A 121 -9.07 -7.75 1.42
N VAL A 122 -8.30 -6.83 1.99
CA VAL A 122 -6.83 -6.92 2.02
C VAL A 122 -6.37 -8.14 2.83
N ALA A 123 -7.00 -8.41 3.99
CA ALA A 123 -6.67 -9.57 4.81
C ALA A 123 -7.03 -10.89 4.10
N ASP A 124 -8.18 -10.96 3.41
CA ASP A 124 -8.62 -12.10 2.62
C ASP A 124 -7.66 -12.36 1.44
N ALA A 125 -7.23 -11.30 0.75
CA ALA A 125 -6.23 -11.41 -0.31
C ALA A 125 -4.91 -11.95 0.21
N PHE A 126 -4.42 -11.45 1.34
CA PHE A 126 -3.21 -11.95 2.00
C PHE A 126 -3.33 -13.43 2.37
N ALA A 127 -4.44 -13.83 2.98
CA ALA A 127 -4.72 -15.21 3.36
C ALA A 127 -4.80 -16.13 2.13
N TYR A 128 -5.50 -15.70 1.07
CA TYR A 128 -5.61 -16.44 -0.18
C TYR A 128 -4.24 -16.66 -0.84
N ILE A 129 -3.44 -15.61 -0.96
CA ILE A 129 -2.10 -15.66 -1.55
C ILE A 129 -1.21 -16.63 -0.77
N TYR A 130 -1.21 -16.53 0.57
CA TYR A 130 -0.42 -17.40 1.43
C TYR A 130 -0.84 -18.88 1.28
N GLN A 131 -2.14 -19.17 1.38
CA GLN A 131 -2.68 -20.53 1.30
C GLN A 131 -2.44 -21.16 -0.08
N ASN A 132 -2.57 -20.39 -1.15
CA ASN A 132 -2.43 -20.85 -2.53
C ASN A 132 -1.02 -20.66 -3.10
N SER A 133 -0.05 -20.18 -2.32
CA SER A 133 1.32 -19.95 -2.76
C SER A 133 1.94 -21.11 -3.52
N PRO A 134 1.79 -22.40 -3.11
CA PRO A 134 2.35 -23.51 -3.87
C PRO A 134 1.72 -23.64 -5.26
N LYS A 135 0.40 -23.48 -5.38
CA LYS A 135 -0.33 -23.56 -6.66
C LYS A 135 0.00 -22.36 -7.57
N LEU A 136 0.19 -21.19 -6.95
CA LEU A 136 0.56 -19.95 -7.63
C LEU A 136 2.08 -19.84 -7.86
N LYS A 137 2.88 -20.84 -7.52
CA LYS A 137 4.36 -20.84 -7.63
C LYS A 137 5.01 -19.65 -6.92
N LEU A 138 4.44 -19.23 -5.82
CA LEU A 138 4.94 -18.13 -4.97
C LEU A 138 5.71 -18.67 -3.77
N ASN A 139 6.65 -17.89 -3.27
CA ASN A 139 7.38 -18.22 -2.05
C ASN A 139 6.66 -17.67 -0.82
N ARG A 140 6.01 -18.56 -0.07
CA ARG A 140 5.31 -18.17 1.17
C ARG A 140 6.23 -17.97 2.37
N ASP A 141 7.47 -18.43 2.30
CA ASP A 141 8.43 -18.32 3.42
C ASP A 141 9.20 -16.99 3.40
N LYS A 142 9.02 -16.20 2.35
CA LYS A 142 9.63 -14.87 2.22
C LYS A 142 8.64 -13.93 1.52
N ILE A 143 7.70 -13.40 2.29
CA ILE A 143 6.68 -12.47 1.85
C ILE A 143 7.03 -11.07 2.34
N PHE A 144 6.93 -10.11 1.44
CA PHE A 144 7.05 -8.67 1.68
C PHE A 144 5.74 -7.99 1.32
N ILE A 145 5.44 -6.89 1.98
CA ILE A 145 4.32 -6.01 1.62
C ILE A 145 4.89 -4.67 1.16
N LEU A 146 4.45 -4.20 0.00
CA LEU A 146 4.69 -2.86 -0.48
C LEU A 146 3.35 -2.13 -0.56
N SER A 147 3.29 -0.92 -0.06
CA SER A 147 2.05 -0.16 -0.07
C SER A 147 2.32 1.33 -0.20
N ASP A 148 1.41 2.06 -0.83
CA ASP A 148 1.46 3.49 -0.88
C ASP A 148 0.23 4.13 -0.25
N SER A 149 0.40 5.32 0.33
CA SER A 149 -0.69 6.17 0.83
C SER A 149 -1.71 5.40 1.68
N ALA A 150 -2.98 5.37 1.27
CA ALA A 150 -4.07 4.64 1.93
C ALA A 150 -3.83 3.12 1.97
N GLY A 151 -3.13 2.56 0.98
CA GLY A 151 -2.71 1.17 0.99
C GLY A 151 -1.85 0.82 2.20
N SER A 152 -1.05 1.78 2.72
CA SER A 152 -0.27 1.58 3.95
C SER A 152 -1.17 1.46 5.19
N LEU A 153 -2.23 2.27 5.28
CA LEU A 153 -3.21 2.16 6.36
C LEU A 153 -3.91 0.80 6.35
N LEU A 154 -4.35 0.35 5.17
CA LEU A 154 -5.03 -0.94 5.00
C LEU A 154 -4.08 -2.11 5.25
N SER A 155 -2.84 -2.04 4.76
CA SER A 155 -1.83 -3.09 4.98
C SER A 155 -1.47 -3.25 6.46
N LEU A 156 -1.31 -2.15 7.19
CA LEU A 156 -1.05 -2.16 8.62
C LEU A 156 -2.24 -2.74 9.39
N ALA A 157 -3.47 -2.36 9.03
CA ALA A 157 -4.69 -2.89 9.65
C ALA A 157 -4.84 -4.40 9.37
N ALA A 158 -4.69 -4.83 8.13
CA ALA A 158 -4.75 -6.24 7.74
C ALA A 158 -3.67 -7.08 8.42
N TYR A 159 -2.44 -6.55 8.52
CA TYR A 159 -1.37 -7.22 9.26
C TYR A 159 -1.70 -7.38 10.75
N ALA A 160 -2.29 -6.35 11.37
CA ALA A 160 -2.71 -6.44 12.76
C ALA A 160 -3.77 -7.53 12.98
N LEU A 161 -4.71 -7.67 12.06
CA LEU A 161 -5.70 -8.76 12.08
C LEU A 161 -5.04 -10.14 12.06
N MET A 162 -3.93 -10.30 11.34
CA MET A 162 -3.21 -11.57 11.31
C MET A 162 -2.50 -11.88 12.63
N LYS A 163 -2.00 -10.85 13.32
CA LYS A 163 -1.14 -11.01 14.51
C LYS A 163 -1.86 -10.89 15.86
N ASP A 164 -3.00 -10.21 15.92
CA ASP A 164 -3.70 -9.93 17.18
C ASP A 164 -5.14 -10.44 17.16
N SER A 165 -5.44 -11.40 18.05
CA SER A 165 -6.80 -11.99 18.17
C SER A 165 -7.83 -10.98 18.67
N ASN A 166 -7.45 -10.00 19.47
CA ASN A 166 -8.38 -8.97 19.94
C ASN A 166 -8.80 -8.08 18.78
N ILE A 167 -7.84 -7.73 17.90
CA ILE A 167 -8.14 -6.96 16.69
C ILE A 167 -9.01 -7.77 15.74
N ARG A 168 -8.74 -9.08 15.56
CA ARG A 168 -9.61 -9.97 14.78
C ARG A 168 -11.06 -9.90 15.26
N ASN A 169 -11.25 -9.96 16.58
CA ASN A 169 -12.60 -9.88 17.18
C ASN A 169 -13.30 -8.55 16.86
N VAL A 170 -12.58 -7.43 16.87
CA VAL A 170 -13.12 -6.10 16.51
C VAL A 170 -13.65 -6.07 15.08
N PHE A 171 -13.00 -6.77 14.16
CA PHE A 171 -13.40 -6.83 12.75
C PHE A 171 -14.29 -8.05 12.42
N GLY A 172 -14.46 -8.99 13.35
CA GLY A 172 -15.31 -10.17 13.17
C GLY A 172 -14.80 -11.12 12.08
N ILE A 173 -13.47 -11.31 11.98
CA ILE A 173 -12.87 -12.19 10.99
C ILE A 173 -11.93 -13.24 11.59
N ASN A 174 -11.84 -14.39 10.89
CA ASN A 174 -10.87 -15.43 11.17
C ASN A 174 -9.68 -15.26 10.23
N ALA A 175 -8.69 -14.47 10.64
CA ALA A 175 -7.51 -14.29 9.84
C ALA A 175 -6.51 -15.43 10.01
N LEU A 176 -5.78 -15.73 8.93
CA LEU A 176 -4.68 -16.67 8.95
C LEU A 176 -3.43 -15.99 9.50
N ASP A 177 -2.75 -16.64 10.44
CA ASP A 177 -1.46 -16.17 10.92
C ASP A 177 -0.36 -16.63 9.96
N PHE A 178 0.37 -15.69 9.37
CA PHE A 178 1.59 -15.94 8.61
C PHE A 178 2.60 -14.81 8.78
N ASP A 179 3.86 -15.07 8.45
CA ASP A 179 4.91 -14.12 8.66
C ASP A 179 5.13 -13.23 7.42
N VAL A 180 5.22 -11.93 7.68
CA VAL A 180 5.69 -10.92 6.73
C VAL A 180 7.13 -10.59 7.08
N SER A 181 8.03 -10.74 6.10
CA SER A 181 9.47 -10.56 6.33
C SER A 181 9.86 -9.09 6.51
N ALA A 182 9.26 -8.19 5.74
CA ALA A 182 9.39 -6.74 5.89
C ALA A 182 8.28 -6.00 5.13
N MET A 183 8.14 -4.69 5.39
CA MET A 183 7.22 -3.80 4.71
C MET A 183 7.93 -2.62 4.06
N ALA A 184 7.39 -2.13 2.95
CA ALA A 184 7.77 -0.87 2.33
C ALA A 184 6.53 0.04 2.26
N HIS A 185 6.69 1.28 2.72
CA HIS A 185 5.63 2.27 2.79
C HIS A 185 6.02 3.52 2.01
N ILE A 186 5.36 3.79 0.90
CA ILE A 186 5.57 4.98 0.08
C ILE A 186 4.52 6.02 0.46
N SER A 187 4.95 7.19 0.94
CA SER A 187 4.04 8.27 1.35
C SER A 187 2.91 7.78 2.28
N PRO A 188 3.22 7.03 3.37
CA PRO A 188 2.22 6.27 4.11
C PRO A 188 1.15 7.13 4.77
N MET A 189 -0.10 6.71 4.63
CA MET A 189 -1.21 7.17 5.45
C MET A 189 -1.28 6.32 6.73
N THR A 190 -1.29 6.99 7.89
CA THR A 190 -1.41 6.35 9.21
C THR A 190 -2.64 6.81 9.99
N GLY A 191 -3.47 7.60 9.34
CA GLY A 191 -4.75 8.10 9.83
C GLY A 191 -5.39 9.05 8.84
N LEU A 192 -6.68 9.31 9.00
CA LEU A 192 -7.42 10.21 8.13
C LEU A 192 -6.87 11.64 8.18
N VAL A 193 -6.88 12.32 7.03
CA VAL A 193 -6.45 13.72 6.91
C VAL A 193 -7.47 14.63 7.64
N LYS A 194 -6.97 15.51 8.49
CA LYS A 194 -7.85 16.28 9.41
C LYS A 194 -8.49 17.52 8.78
N SER A 195 -7.98 18.03 7.68
CA SER A 195 -8.42 19.27 7.05
C SER A 195 -8.19 19.27 5.55
N GLY A 196 -8.80 20.21 4.86
CA GLY A 196 -8.76 20.35 3.41
C GLY A 196 -9.75 19.43 2.69
N SER A 197 -9.80 19.51 1.38
CA SER A 197 -10.72 18.76 0.53
C SER A 197 -10.63 17.24 0.72
N LEU A 198 -9.45 16.73 1.05
CA LEU A 198 -9.27 15.29 1.34
C LEU A 198 -9.94 14.86 2.65
N SER A 199 -10.30 15.79 3.55
CA SER A 199 -11.08 15.44 4.74
C SER A 199 -12.52 15.02 4.43
N LEU A 200 -13.01 15.26 3.22
CA LEU A 200 -14.31 14.75 2.74
C LEU A 200 -14.40 13.21 2.75
N ILE A 201 -13.26 12.53 2.76
CA ILE A 201 -13.20 11.06 2.91
C ILE A 201 -13.57 10.61 4.34
N ASN A 202 -13.45 11.49 5.32
CA ASN A 202 -13.56 11.11 6.74
C ASN A 202 -14.95 10.58 7.12
N GLU A 203 -16.00 11.16 6.57
CA GLU A 203 -17.37 10.72 6.85
C GLU A 203 -17.62 9.31 6.25
N PRO A 204 -17.44 9.08 4.93
CA PRO A 204 -17.60 7.73 4.37
C PRO A 204 -16.67 6.70 5.02
N ALA A 205 -15.43 7.08 5.38
CA ALA A 205 -14.48 6.17 6.01
C ALA A 205 -14.90 5.74 7.43
N ARG A 206 -15.63 6.57 8.16
CA ARG A 206 -16.12 6.24 9.51
C ARG A 206 -17.55 5.64 9.53
N ARG A 207 -18.20 5.60 8.36
CA ARG A 207 -19.59 5.09 8.28
C ARG A 207 -19.69 3.64 8.76
N ASN A 208 -20.64 3.39 9.65
CA ASN A 208 -20.95 2.05 10.20
C ASN A 208 -19.79 1.39 10.99
N LEU A 209 -18.80 2.16 11.43
CA LEU A 209 -17.72 1.63 12.26
C LEU A 209 -18.09 1.66 13.76
N SER A 210 -17.63 0.65 14.50
CA SER A 210 -17.61 0.67 15.96
C SER A 210 -16.59 1.71 16.46
N LYS A 211 -16.68 2.10 17.74
CA LYS A 211 -15.68 3.02 18.35
C LYS A 211 -14.26 2.47 18.28
N GLU A 212 -14.12 1.15 18.41
CA GLU A 212 -12.83 0.47 18.31
C GLU A 212 -12.31 0.51 16.88
N GLN A 213 -13.16 0.29 15.88
CA GLN A 213 -12.80 0.37 14.46
C GLN A 213 -12.42 1.78 14.03
N VAL A 214 -13.08 2.82 14.55
CA VAL A 214 -12.75 4.23 14.28
C VAL A 214 -11.30 4.55 14.66
N LEU A 215 -10.73 3.90 15.67
CA LEU A 215 -9.34 4.10 16.04
C LEU A 215 -8.38 3.73 14.89
N PHE A 216 -8.71 2.73 14.09
CA PHE A 216 -7.91 2.31 12.94
C PHE A 216 -7.94 3.34 11.82
N THR A 217 -9.04 4.06 11.63
CA THR A 217 -9.13 5.14 10.65
C THR A 217 -8.44 6.41 11.14
N ASP A 218 -8.55 6.74 12.42
CA ASP A 218 -8.08 8.01 12.95
C ASP A 218 -6.60 8.01 13.32
N ASN A 219 -6.10 6.88 13.81
CA ASN A 219 -4.71 6.70 14.21
C ASN A 219 -4.36 5.21 14.34
N ILE A 220 -3.99 4.59 13.23
CA ILE A 220 -3.62 3.17 13.18
C ILE A 220 -2.47 2.84 14.16
N LEU A 221 -1.49 3.73 14.32
CA LEU A 221 -0.32 3.47 15.17
C LEU A 221 -0.70 3.32 16.64
N LYS A 222 -1.75 4.04 17.08
CA LYS A 222 -2.32 3.88 18.42
C LYS A 222 -3.06 2.54 18.54
N ALA A 223 -3.78 2.12 17.51
CA ALA A 223 -4.43 0.80 17.47
C ALA A 223 -3.40 -0.34 17.51
N LEU A 224 -2.23 -0.14 16.91
CA LEU A 224 -1.14 -1.11 16.83
C LEU A 224 -0.18 -1.06 18.04
N ALA A 225 -0.51 -0.38 19.14
CA ALA A 225 0.40 -0.18 20.27
C ALA A 225 0.99 -1.48 20.84
N ASN A 226 0.26 -2.59 20.75
CA ASN A 226 0.68 -3.91 21.24
C ASN A 226 1.07 -4.89 20.11
N THR A 227 0.99 -4.46 18.84
CA THR A 227 1.36 -5.30 17.69
C THR A 227 2.84 -5.10 17.35
N VAL A 228 3.58 -6.20 17.20
CA VAL A 228 4.96 -6.16 16.71
C VAL A 228 4.93 -6.12 15.19
N LEU A 229 5.33 -4.99 14.62
CA LEU A 229 5.44 -4.83 13.17
C LEU A 229 6.75 -5.46 12.65
N PRO A 230 6.80 -5.85 11.36
CA PRO A 230 8.02 -6.30 10.74
C PRO A 230 8.97 -5.13 10.46
N PRO A 231 10.26 -5.39 10.17
CA PRO A 231 11.18 -4.38 9.65
C PRO A 231 10.56 -3.61 8.50
N SER A 232 10.78 -2.29 8.44
CA SER A 232 10.10 -1.46 7.45
C SER A 232 11.01 -0.42 6.82
N ILE A 233 10.84 -0.18 5.51
CA ILE A 233 11.38 0.99 4.83
C ILE A 233 10.25 1.98 4.55
N ILE A 234 10.49 3.25 4.89
CA ILE A 234 9.50 4.32 4.80
C ILE A 234 10.04 5.40 3.88
N ILE A 235 9.24 5.79 2.90
CA ILE A 235 9.59 6.77 1.89
C ILE A 235 8.63 7.96 1.94
N THR A 236 9.16 9.17 1.95
CA THR A 236 8.41 10.42 1.85
C THR A 236 9.28 11.52 1.29
N SER A 237 8.76 12.74 1.22
CA SER A 237 9.49 13.93 0.82
C SER A 237 9.02 15.18 1.56
N GLU A 238 9.79 16.26 1.49
CA GLU A 238 9.42 17.57 2.05
C GLU A 238 8.16 18.17 1.40
N GLU A 239 7.83 17.73 0.18
CA GLU A 239 6.67 18.21 -0.59
C GLU A 239 5.45 17.29 -0.46
N ASP A 240 5.54 16.20 0.31
CA ASP A 240 4.42 15.31 0.59
C ASP A 240 3.48 15.95 1.62
N PHE A 241 2.21 16.14 1.25
CA PHE A 241 1.23 16.79 2.11
C PHE A 241 0.88 16.00 3.39
N ILE A 242 1.17 14.67 3.42
CA ILE A 242 1.03 13.83 4.62
C ILE A 242 2.39 13.36 5.19
N ARG A 243 3.48 14.06 4.86
CA ARG A 243 4.83 13.73 5.36
C ARG A 243 4.88 13.49 6.87
N ASP A 244 4.10 14.26 7.64
CA ASP A 244 4.04 14.10 9.09
C ASP A 244 3.55 12.71 9.51
N GLN A 245 2.74 12.03 8.71
CA GLN A 245 2.29 10.65 8.97
C GLN A 245 3.44 9.64 8.77
N ALA A 246 4.30 9.86 7.78
CA ALA A 246 5.52 9.06 7.60
C ALA A 246 6.48 9.23 8.78
N LEU A 247 6.66 10.45 9.28
CA LEU A 247 7.44 10.72 10.49
C LEU A 247 6.85 10.03 11.72
N CYS A 248 5.51 10.04 11.87
CA CYS A 248 4.83 9.33 12.94
C CYS A 248 5.10 7.81 12.88
N LEU A 249 5.03 7.20 11.70
CA LEU A 249 5.34 5.78 11.52
C LEU A 249 6.78 5.45 11.90
N ARG A 250 7.74 6.25 11.41
CA ARG A 250 9.15 6.11 11.79
C ARG A 250 9.33 6.17 13.32
N ASN A 251 8.82 7.22 13.96
CA ASN A 251 8.94 7.38 15.41
C ASN A 251 8.29 6.22 16.19
N PHE A 252 7.17 5.69 15.67
CA PHE A 252 6.53 4.51 16.25
C PHE A 252 7.46 3.29 16.18
N LEU A 253 8.06 3.00 15.02
CA LEU A 253 8.98 1.87 14.85
C LEU A 253 10.23 2.03 15.75
N ASP A 254 10.82 3.24 15.79
CA ASP A 254 11.96 3.56 16.65
C ASP A 254 11.62 3.34 18.13
N SER A 255 10.44 3.76 18.58
CA SER A 255 9.98 3.58 19.98
C SER A 255 9.82 2.12 20.37
N LYS A 256 9.65 1.22 19.39
CA LYS A 256 9.50 -0.23 19.56
C LYS A 256 10.80 -0.99 19.28
N ASN A 257 11.90 -0.30 18.98
CA ASN A 257 13.17 -0.89 18.54
C ASN A 257 12.99 -1.82 17.31
N ILE A 258 12.09 -1.47 16.42
CA ILE A 258 11.87 -2.19 15.16
C ILE A 258 12.82 -1.62 14.12
N GLU A 259 13.57 -2.51 13.45
CA GLU A 259 14.48 -2.14 12.36
C GLU A 259 13.73 -1.37 11.29
N ASN A 260 14.21 -0.16 10.95
CA ASN A 260 13.61 0.62 9.91
C ASN A 260 14.64 1.46 9.14
N LYS A 261 14.31 1.75 7.87
CA LYS A 261 15.03 2.69 7.02
C LYS A 261 14.09 3.80 6.63
N PHE A 262 14.54 5.05 6.73
CA PHE A 262 13.72 6.22 6.43
C PHE A 262 14.36 7.06 5.33
N LEU A 263 13.65 7.22 4.22
CA LEU A 263 14.05 8.04 3.06
C LEU A 263 13.12 9.25 2.98
N ASP A 264 13.68 10.42 3.26
CA ASP A 264 12.98 11.71 3.27
C ASP A 264 13.63 12.62 2.23
N PHE A 265 13.07 12.67 1.04
CA PHE A 265 13.62 13.41 -0.07
C PHE A 265 13.44 14.91 0.13
N LYS A 266 14.50 15.64 -0.14
CA LYS A 266 14.47 17.10 -0.11
C LYS A 266 13.70 17.66 -1.29
N LYS A 267 13.14 18.86 -1.10
CA LYS A 267 12.49 19.60 -2.16
C LYS A 267 13.42 19.71 -3.38
N ASN A 268 12.88 19.36 -4.54
CA ASN A 268 13.57 19.46 -5.81
C ASN A 268 13.08 20.72 -6.56
N ASN A 269 14.04 21.56 -7.02
CA ASN A 269 13.68 22.79 -7.74
C ASN A 269 13.33 22.55 -9.22
N SER A 270 13.66 21.38 -9.76
CA SER A 270 13.39 21.03 -11.17
C SER A 270 11.97 20.48 -11.37
N TYR A 271 11.50 19.69 -10.42
CA TYR A 271 10.13 19.16 -10.37
C TYR A 271 9.76 18.73 -8.95
N PRO A 272 8.47 18.83 -8.58
CA PRO A 272 8.05 18.51 -7.23
C PRO A 272 8.05 17.00 -6.98
N LEU A 273 8.66 16.59 -5.88
CA LEU A 273 8.56 15.23 -5.34
C LEU A 273 7.37 15.15 -4.36
N GLY A 274 6.18 15.38 -4.88
CA GLY A 274 4.95 15.39 -4.09
C GLY A 274 4.54 14.02 -3.57
N HIS A 275 3.34 13.95 -3.01
CA HIS A 275 2.74 12.72 -2.48
C HIS A 275 2.74 11.60 -3.51
N GLY A 276 3.24 10.42 -3.14
CA GLY A 276 3.26 9.25 -4.01
C GLY A 276 4.08 9.42 -5.30
N PHE A 277 5.10 10.30 -5.32
CA PHE A 277 5.88 10.60 -6.53
C PHE A 277 6.44 9.35 -7.20
N VAL A 278 6.79 8.32 -6.43
CA VAL A 278 7.31 7.05 -6.95
C VAL A 278 6.29 6.36 -7.85
N ILE A 279 5.00 6.42 -7.46
CA ILE A 279 3.89 5.82 -8.21
C ILE A 279 3.51 6.70 -9.41
N SER A 280 3.32 8.00 -9.14
CA SER A 280 2.82 8.94 -10.14
C SER A 280 3.86 9.32 -11.20
N HIS A 281 5.15 9.18 -10.90
CA HIS A 281 6.27 9.54 -11.78
C HIS A 281 7.36 8.47 -11.78
N PRO A 282 7.07 7.23 -12.24
CA PRO A 282 7.99 6.08 -12.12
C PRO A 282 9.29 6.25 -12.93
N LYS A 283 9.33 7.18 -13.89
CA LYS A 283 10.52 7.46 -14.74
C LYS A 283 11.47 8.51 -14.14
N LEU A 284 11.15 9.11 -12.99
CA LEU A 284 12.08 10.00 -12.32
C LEU A 284 13.29 9.24 -11.78
N TYR A 285 14.43 9.91 -11.78
CA TYR A 285 15.66 9.36 -11.21
C TYR A 285 15.48 8.98 -9.72
N GLU A 286 14.84 9.85 -8.95
CA GLU A 286 14.54 9.63 -7.54
C GLU A 286 13.59 8.44 -7.32
N SER A 287 12.65 8.21 -8.24
CA SER A 287 11.77 7.03 -8.19
C SER A 287 12.57 5.75 -8.39
N GLY A 288 13.50 5.74 -9.35
CA GLY A 288 14.43 4.61 -9.55
C GLY A 288 15.27 4.34 -8.31
N LEU A 289 15.84 5.38 -7.69
CA LEU A 289 16.61 5.25 -6.44
C LEU A 289 15.76 4.62 -5.32
N VAL A 290 14.51 5.04 -5.17
CA VAL A 290 13.60 4.48 -4.14
C VAL A 290 13.35 3.00 -4.39
N LEU A 291 13.08 2.61 -5.64
CA LEU A 291 12.80 1.21 -5.96
C LEU A 291 14.02 0.32 -5.70
N ASP A 292 15.24 0.80 -6.05
CA ASP A 292 16.49 0.09 -5.75
C ASP A 292 16.73 -0.03 -4.24
N GLU A 293 16.46 1.02 -3.47
CA GLU A 293 16.59 1.01 -2.02
C GLU A 293 15.61 0.04 -1.33
N ILE A 294 14.39 -0.09 -1.86
CA ILE A 294 13.42 -1.10 -1.40
C ILE A 294 13.93 -2.51 -1.71
N ILE A 295 14.46 -2.74 -2.93
CA ILE A 295 15.05 -4.01 -3.35
C ILE A 295 16.18 -4.40 -2.41
N ASP A 296 17.10 -3.49 -2.15
CA ASP A 296 18.25 -3.72 -1.27
C ASP A 296 17.81 -3.99 0.16
N PHE A 297 16.84 -3.22 0.67
CA PHE A 297 16.28 -3.46 1.99
C PHE A 297 15.67 -4.86 2.10
N PHE A 298 14.81 -5.26 1.16
CA PHE A 298 14.16 -6.57 1.16
C PHE A 298 15.14 -7.74 1.00
N LYS A 299 16.17 -7.59 0.17
CA LYS A 299 17.20 -8.62 -0.02
C LYS A 299 18.06 -8.85 1.21
N ASN A 300 18.31 -7.79 2.00
CA ASN A 300 19.19 -7.83 3.16
C ASN A 300 18.49 -8.19 4.49
N ILE A 301 17.16 -8.26 4.51
CA ILE A 301 16.42 -8.70 5.71
C ILE A 301 16.80 -10.13 6.07
N LYS A 302 17.31 -10.28 7.27
CA LYS A 302 17.63 -11.59 7.85
C LYS A 302 16.33 -12.30 8.24
N LYS A 303 16.26 -13.60 7.97
CA LYS A 303 15.17 -14.44 8.50
C LYS A 303 15.18 -14.34 10.03
N ARG A 304 14.08 -13.92 10.62
CA ARG A 304 13.88 -13.97 12.09
C ARG A 304 13.61 -15.38 12.55
#